data_2061b8ce9437d64239838b774ad43610
#
_entry.id   2061b8ce9437d64239838b774ad43610
#
_cell.length_a   1.000
_cell.length_b   1.000
_cell.length_c   1.000
_cell.angle_alpha   90.00
_cell.angle_beta   90.00
_cell.angle_gamma   90.00
#
_symmetry.space_group_name_H-M   'P 1'
#
loop_
_entity.id
_entity.type
_entity.pdbx_description
1 polymer ?
#
loop_
_entity_poly.entity_id
_entity_poly.type
_entity_poly.pdbx_seq_one_letter_code
_entity_poly.pdbx_strand_id
1 'polypeptide(L)'
;MTPMHLGQTSQLPASPEEAVLDYVPNPRLGTTYLVRFAVPEFTSLCPVTGQPDFAHLVLDYVPGDTIVESKSLKLFLGSFRNHAAFHEDCTVGIGQRLFDEMKPQWLRIGGYWYPRGGIPIDVFWQSRAPPAALWLPDQGVASYRGRG
;
A
#
# COMPACT_ATOMS: atom_id res chain seq x y z
N MET A 1 -21.48 3.45 -6.34
CA MET A 1 -21.36 2.11 -5.74
C MET A 1 -21.30 2.26 -4.22
N THR A 2 -22.09 1.51 -3.48
CA THR A 2 -22.05 1.54 -2.02
C THR A 2 -20.84 0.76 -1.54
N PRO A 3 -19.96 1.34 -0.70
CA PRO A 3 -18.80 0.62 -0.17
C PRO A 3 -19.23 -0.61 0.63
N MET A 4 -18.54 -1.73 0.39
CA MET A 4 -18.88 -3.02 1.00
C MET A 4 -18.63 -3.05 2.51
N HIS A 5 -17.58 -2.34 2.96
CA HIS A 5 -17.10 -2.44 4.34
C HIS A 5 -17.46 -1.24 5.22
N LEU A 6 -17.85 -0.13 4.61
CA LEU A 6 -18.09 1.11 5.34
C LEU A 6 -19.25 0.98 6.31
N GLY A 7 -19.01 1.26 7.59
CA GLY A 7 -20.05 1.24 8.62
C GLY A 7 -20.50 -0.16 9.06
N GLN A 8 -19.87 -1.22 8.59
CA GLN A 8 -20.24 -2.59 8.92
C GLN A 8 -19.12 -3.33 9.63
N THR A 9 -19.49 -4.34 10.43
CA THR A 9 -18.52 -5.27 11.00
C THR A 9 -18.01 -6.17 9.87
N SER A 10 -16.69 -6.27 9.76
CA SER A 10 -16.04 -7.06 8.70
C SER A 10 -14.99 -7.97 9.29
N GLN A 11 -14.85 -9.16 8.67
CA GLN A 11 -13.77 -10.08 8.99
C GLN A 11 -12.58 -9.79 8.08
N LEU A 12 -11.37 -10.12 8.57
CA LEU A 12 -10.16 -10.05 7.76
C LEU A 12 -10.25 -11.07 6.63
N PRO A 13 -10.01 -10.68 5.36
CA PRO A 13 -9.97 -11.65 4.26
C PRO A 13 -8.90 -12.70 4.50
N ALA A 14 -9.15 -13.92 4.02
CA ALA A 14 -8.22 -15.04 4.20
C ALA A 14 -6.95 -14.87 3.36
N SER A 15 -7.03 -14.15 2.23
CA SER A 15 -5.90 -13.89 1.33
C SER A 15 -6.07 -12.56 0.62
N PRO A 16 -4.99 -11.98 0.09
CA PRO A 16 -5.10 -10.75 -0.71
C PRO A 16 -6.00 -10.91 -1.93
N GLU A 17 -6.04 -12.09 -2.55
CA GLU A 17 -6.88 -12.35 -3.72
C GLU A 17 -8.36 -12.28 -3.38
N GLU A 18 -8.75 -12.67 -2.17
CA GLU A 18 -10.14 -12.62 -1.70
C GLU A 18 -10.55 -11.23 -1.20
N ALA A 19 -9.58 -10.37 -0.92
CA ALA A 19 -9.87 -9.04 -0.42
C ALA A 19 -10.54 -8.18 -1.50
N VAL A 20 -11.58 -7.45 -1.11
CA VAL A 20 -12.29 -6.52 -1.97
C VAL A 20 -11.97 -5.11 -1.52
N LEU A 21 -11.43 -4.32 -2.44
CA LEU A 21 -11.16 -2.90 -2.22
C LEU A 21 -12.36 -2.08 -2.70
N ASP A 22 -12.82 -1.18 -1.87
CA ASP A 22 -13.89 -0.25 -2.20
C ASP A 22 -13.32 1.08 -2.68
N TYR A 23 -13.96 1.66 -3.66
CA TYR A 23 -13.58 2.97 -4.19
C TYR A 23 -14.81 3.86 -4.19
N VAL A 24 -14.64 5.10 -3.78
CA VAL A 24 -15.72 6.08 -3.70
C VAL A 24 -15.40 7.27 -4.60
N PRO A 25 -16.41 8.07 -5.03
CA PRO A 25 -16.13 9.23 -5.88
C PRO A 25 -15.15 10.20 -5.24
N ASN A 26 -14.24 10.73 -6.07
CA ASN A 26 -13.31 11.77 -5.63
C ASN A 26 -14.11 13.02 -5.24
N PRO A 27 -14.03 13.50 -3.97
CA PRO A 27 -14.81 14.65 -3.52
C PRO A 27 -14.28 15.99 -4.06
N ARG A 28 -13.15 16.01 -4.74
CA ARG A 28 -12.53 17.22 -5.28
C ARG A 28 -12.05 17.02 -6.72
N LEU A 29 -12.98 16.65 -7.59
CA LEU A 29 -12.69 16.55 -9.02
C LEU A 29 -12.14 17.87 -9.56
N GLY A 30 -11.15 17.78 -10.44
CA GLY A 30 -10.49 18.95 -11.02
C GLY A 30 -9.42 19.60 -10.15
N THR A 31 -9.21 19.10 -8.94
CA THR A 31 -8.13 19.55 -8.06
C THR A 31 -7.03 18.50 -8.01
N THR A 32 -5.78 18.92 -8.24
CA THR A 32 -4.63 18.02 -8.10
C THR A 32 -4.15 18.05 -6.66
N TYR A 33 -4.20 16.91 -6.00
CA TYR A 33 -3.71 16.77 -4.62
C TYR A 33 -3.15 15.37 -4.40
N LEU A 34 -2.35 15.23 -3.36
CA LEU A 34 -1.72 13.97 -2.99
C LEU A 34 -2.42 13.36 -1.77
N VAL A 35 -2.71 12.07 -1.84
CA VAL A 35 -3.16 11.28 -0.70
C VAL A 35 -2.03 10.35 -0.29
N ARG A 36 -1.72 10.30 1.00
CA ARG A 36 -0.69 9.41 1.55
C ARG A 36 -1.26 8.50 2.62
N PHE A 37 -0.98 7.21 2.48
CA PHE A 37 -1.18 6.24 3.54
C PHE A 37 0.19 5.78 4.05
N ALA A 38 0.40 5.91 5.35
CA ALA A 38 1.57 5.35 6.03
C ALA A 38 1.11 4.08 6.75
N VAL A 39 1.81 2.97 6.49
CA VAL A 39 1.48 1.66 7.04
C VAL A 39 2.70 1.13 7.77
N PRO A 40 2.93 1.55 9.04
CA PRO A 40 4.18 1.26 9.74
C PRO A 40 4.29 -0.16 10.27
N GLU A 41 3.20 -0.92 10.30
CA GLU A 41 3.17 -2.25 10.92
C GLU A 41 2.69 -3.31 9.93
N PHE A 42 3.08 -3.20 8.66
CA PHE A 42 2.72 -4.18 7.66
C PHE A 42 3.42 -5.51 7.90
N THR A 43 2.70 -6.61 7.73
CA THR A 43 3.22 -7.96 7.97
C THR A 43 2.84 -8.89 6.83
N SER A 44 3.79 -9.72 6.39
CA SER A 44 3.57 -10.84 5.49
C SER A 44 4.41 -12.03 5.94
N LEU A 45 4.41 -13.12 5.20
CA LEU A 45 5.22 -14.28 5.52
C LEU A 45 6.32 -14.49 4.47
N CYS A 46 7.46 -14.98 4.95
CA CYS A 46 8.52 -15.42 4.07
C CYS A 46 8.09 -16.69 3.32
N PRO A 47 8.18 -16.73 1.98
CA PRO A 47 7.79 -17.93 1.23
C PRO A 47 8.74 -19.12 1.42
N VAL A 48 9.94 -18.87 1.96
CA VAL A 48 10.93 -19.93 2.18
C VAL A 48 10.84 -20.50 3.59
N THR A 49 10.77 -19.64 4.61
CA THR A 49 10.85 -20.04 6.02
C THR A 49 9.50 -20.03 6.74
N GLY A 50 8.47 -19.38 6.19
CA GLY A 50 7.20 -19.16 6.85
C GLY A 50 7.25 -18.19 8.02
N GLN A 51 8.40 -17.55 8.26
CA GLN A 51 8.53 -16.56 9.33
C GLN A 51 7.88 -15.23 8.93
N PRO A 52 7.40 -14.45 9.90
CA PRO A 52 6.80 -13.14 9.59
C PRO A 52 7.85 -12.15 9.12
N ASP A 53 7.47 -11.40 8.11
CA ASP A 53 8.22 -10.25 7.60
C ASP A 53 7.48 -8.97 7.96
N PHE A 54 8.21 -7.91 8.25
CA PHE A 54 7.66 -6.63 8.65
C PHE A 54 8.15 -5.52 7.73
N ALA A 55 7.27 -4.57 7.46
CA ALA A 55 7.62 -3.42 6.63
C ALA A 55 6.88 -2.17 7.08
N HIS A 56 7.49 -1.03 6.78
CA HIS A 56 6.80 0.25 6.75
C HIS A 56 6.48 0.54 5.29
N LEU A 57 5.21 0.55 4.93
CA LEU A 57 4.80 0.94 3.58
C LEU A 57 4.38 2.40 3.56
N VAL A 58 4.73 3.10 2.49
CA VAL A 58 4.20 4.44 2.22
C VAL A 58 3.60 4.43 0.83
N LEU A 59 2.30 4.67 0.76
CA LEU A 59 1.55 4.72 -0.48
C LEU A 59 1.12 6.15 -0.75
N ASP A 60 1.51 6.68 -1.88
CA ASP A 60 1.12 8.02 -2.34
C ASP A 60 0.37 7.92 -3.66
N TYR A 61 -0.73 8.68 -3.79
CA TYR A 61 -1.39 8.76 -5.10
C TYR A 61 -2.07 10.10 -5.31
N VAL A 62 -2.22 10.45 -6.58
CA VAL A 62 -3.01 11.60 -7.02
C VAL A 62 -4.31 11.07 -7.59
N PRO A 63 -5.46 11.34 -6.96
CA PRO A 63 -6.74 10.79 -7.40
C PRO A 63 -7.13 11.20 -8.82
N GLY A 64 -7.76 10.26 -9.53
CA GLY A 64 -8.55 10.54 -10.72
C GLY A 64 -10.03 10.73 -10.34
N ASP A 65 -10.89 9.86 -10.87
CA ASP A 65 -12.33 9.93 -10.60
C ASP A 65 -12.72 9.39 -9.22
N THR A 66 -11.89 8.55 -8.62
CA THR A 66 -12.21 7.88 -7.36
C THR A 66 -11.06 7.99 -6.36
N ILE A 67 -11.40 7.74 -5.10
CA ILE A 67 -10.43 7.52 -4.02
C ILE A 67 -10.68 6.15 -3.40
N VAL A 68 -9.64 5.55 -2.82
CA VAL A 68 -9.79 4.27 -2.12
C VAL A 68 -10.41 4.49 -0.74
N GLU A 69 -11.36 3.63 -0.38
CA GLU A 69 -11.97 3.68 0.95
C GLU A 69 -11.02 3.05 1.96
N SER A 70 -10.73 3.77 3.05
CA SER A 70 -9.62 3.44 3.96
C SER A 70 -9.84 2.14 4.74
N LYS A 71 -11.06 1.80 5.12
CA LYS A 71 -11.34 0.55 5.83
C LYS A 71 -11.10 -0.67 4.94
N SER A 72 -11.52 -0.61 3.68
CA SER A 72 -11.26 -1.70 2.74
C SER A 72 -9.77 -1.85 2.47
N LEU A 73 -9.04 -0.74 2.37
CA LEU A 73 -7.58 -0.77 2.24
C LEU A 73 -6.93 -1.45 3.45
N LYS A 74 -7.37 -1.09 4.66
CA LYS A 74 -6.87 -1.70 5.89
C LYS A 74 -7.09 -3.23 5.89
N LEU A 75 -8.26 -3.68 5.49
CA LEU A 75 -8.56 -5.11 5.43
C LEU A 75 -7.74 -5.81 4.36
N PHE A 76 -7.56 -5.18 3.20
CA PHE A 76 -6.71 -5.71 2.14
C PHE A 76 -5.27 -5.88 2.61
N LEU A 77 -4.69 -4.84 3.22
CA LEU A 77 -3.32 -4.90 3.72
C LEU A 77 -3.18 -5.93 4.84
N GLY A 78 -4.16 -6.03 5.74
CA GLY A 78 -4.17 -7.04 6.80
C GLY A 78 -4.26 -8.46 6.28
N SER A 79 -4.81 -8.68 5.09
CA SER A 79 -4.92 -10.01 4.48
C SER A 79 -3.57 -10.64 4.13
N PHE A 80 -2.51 -9.84 4.09
CA PHE A 80 -1.15 -10.34 3.84
C PHE A 80 -0.52 -11.02 5.06
N ARG A 81 -1.12 -10.87 6.24
CA ARG A 81 -0.52 -11.36 7.50
C ARG A 81 -0.12 -12.84 7.43
N ASN A 82 -0.93 -13.67 6.79
CA ASN A 82 -0.68 -15.10 6.64
C ASN A 82 -0.40 -15.49 5.18
N HIS A 83 0.00 -14.53 4.36
CA HIS A 83 0.25 -14.72 2.94
C HIS A 83 1.75 -14.66 2.66
N ALA A 84 2.28 -15.73 2.05
CA ALA A 84 3.70 -15.82 1.72
C ALA A 84 3.96 -15.08 0.40
N ALA A 85 4.90 -14.13 0.44
CA ALA A 85 5.31 -13.37 -0.74
C ALA A 85 6.70 -12.80 -0.56
N PHE A 86 7.46 -12.70 -1.65
CA PHE A 86 8.71 -11.95 -1.63
C PHE A 86 8.42 -10.47 -1.41
N HIS A 87 9.37 -9.75 -0.80
CA HIS A 87 9.24 -8.32 -0.51
C HIS A 87 8.92 -7.51 -1.77
N GLU A 88 9.59 -7.84 -2.85
CA GLU A 88 9.43 -7.16 -4.14
C GLU A 88 8.04 -7.40 -4.71
N ASP A 89 7.60 -8.65 -4.75
CA ASP A 89 6.28 -9.02 -5.26
C ASP A 89 5.16 -8.41 -4.42
N CYS A 90 5.31 -8.45 -3.10
CA CYS A 90 4.34 -7.89 -2.17
C CYS A 90 4.19 -6.38 -2.37
N THR A 91 5.29 -5.64 -2.36
CA THR A 91 5.28 -4.17 -2.48
C THR A 91 4.76 -3.74 -3.84
N VAL A 92 5.34 -4.25 -4.91
CA VAL A 92 4.95 -3.88 -6.28
C VAL A 92 3.52 -4.31 -6.58
N GLY A 93 3.15 -5.52 -6.14
CA GLY A 93 1.80 -6.04 -6.35
C GLY A 93 0.71 -5.20 -5.70
N ILE A 94 0.95 -4.71 -4.48
CA ILE A 94 0.02 -3.79 -3.80
C ILE A 94 -0.17 -2.52 -4.62
N GLY A 95 0.93 -1.92 -5.06
CA GLY A 95 0.89 -0.69 -5.86
C GLY A 95 0.17 -0.89 -7.19
N GLN A 96 0.50 -1.96 -7.91
CA GLN A 96 -0.10 -2.25 -9.21
C GLN A 96 -1.60 -2.55 -9.10
N ARG A 97 -2.01 -3.31 -8.10
CA ARG A 97 -3.44 -3.60 -7.93
C ARG A 97 -4.24 -2.33 -7.67
N LEU A 98 -3.77 -1.48 -6.78
CA LEU A 98 -4.45 -0.20 -6.49
C LEU A 98 -4.48 0.69 -7.73
N PHE A 99 -3.39 0.74 -8.48
CA PHE A 99 -3.34 1.51 -9.72
C PHE A 99 -4.34 0.99 -10.75
N ASP A 100 -4.37 -0.31 -10.98
CA ASP A 100 -5.23 -0.92 -12.00
C ASP A 100 -6.72 -0.78 -11.68
N GLU A 101 -7.09 -0.89 -10.40
CA GLU A 101 -8.48 -0.80 -9.97
C GLU A 101 -8.97 0.64 -9.84
N MET A 102 -8.17 1.51 -9.25
CA MET A 102 -8.57 2.90 -8.96
C MET A 102 -8.34 3.83 -10.15
N LYS A 103 -7.33 3.55 -10.98
CA LYS A 103 -6.93 4.38 -12.12
C LYS A 103 -6.66 5.83 -11.73
N PRO A 104 -5.77 6.06 -10.74
CA PRO A 104 -5.40 7.41 -10.34
C PRO A 104 -4.56 8.08 -11.43
N GLN A 105 -4.37 9.39 -11.34
CA GLN A 105 -3.47 10.10 -12.24
C GLN A 105 -2.02 9.65 -12.03
N TRP A 106 -1.65 9.30 -10.80
CA TRP A 106 -0.31 8.86 -10.43
C TRP A 106 -0.37 8.11 -9.12
N LEU A 107 0.50 7.09 -8.99
CA LEU A 107 0.63 6.34 -7.75
C LEU A 107 2.07 5.88 -7.60
N ARG A 108 2.60 5.95 -6.38
CA ARG A 108 3.85 5.31 -6.01
C ARG A 108 3.71 4.60 -4.68
N ILE A 109 4.56 3.59 -4.47
CA ILE A 109 4.67 2.89 -3.20
C ILE A 109 6.15 2.69 -2.86
N GLY A 110 6.49 2.92 -1.60
CA GLY A 110 7.77 2.53 -1.01
C GLY A 110 7.53 1.47 0.05
N GLY A 111 8.22 0.35 -0.05
CA GLY A 111 8.21 -0.69 0.95
C GLY A 111 9.57 -0.74 1.65
N TYR A 112 9.59 -0.40 2.92
CA TYR A 112 10.81 -0.35 3.73
C TYR A 112 10.79 -1.56 4.66
N TRP A 113 11.45 -2.64 4.22
CA TRP A 113 11.37 -3.93 4.90
C TRP A 113 12.46 -4.06 5.96
N TYR A 114 12.08 -4.68 7.07
CA TYR A 114 13.04 -4.98 8.14
C TYR A 114 14.02 -6.06 7.68
N PRO A 115 15.24 -6.11 8.28
CA PRO A 115 16.29 -6.98 7.81
C PRO A 115 15.94 -8.45 7.85
N ARG A 116 16.43 -9.16 6.85
CA ARG A 116 16.49 -10.62 6.82
C ARG A 116 17.93 -11.02 6.59
N GLY A 117 18.45 -11.89 7.45
CA GLY A 117 19.87 -12.19 7.43
C GLY A 117 20.74 -10.94 7.65
N GLY A 118 20.23 -9.95 8.37
CA GLY A 118 20.92 -8.69 8.61
C GLY A 118 20.84 -7.67 7.47
N ILE A 119 20.12 -7.97 6.39
CA ILE A 119 20.05 -7.09 5.20
C ILE A 119 18.64 -6.47 5.12
N PRO A 120 18.51 -5.14 5.31
CA PRO A 120 17.24 -4.44 5.03
C PRO A 120 17.06 -4.29 3.52
N ILE A 121 15.80 -4.34 3.09
CA ILE A 121 15.46 -4.21 1.66
C ILE A 121 14.42 -3.12 1.52
N ASP A 122 14.70 -2.15 0.65
CA ASP A 122 13.73 -1.13 0.27
C ASP A 122 13.29 -1.39 -1.17
N VAL A 123 11.98 -1.38 -1.40
CA VAL A 123 11.39 -1.64 -2.72
C VAL A 123 10.55 -0.44 -3.12
N PHE A 124 10.77 0.07 -4.32
CA PHE A 124 10.08 1.26 -4.82
C PHE A 124 9.45 1.00 -6.17
N TRP A 125 8.21 1.46 -6.34
CA TRP A 125 7.52 1.40 -7.61
C TRP A 125 6.66 2.65 -7.80
N GLN A 126 6.57 3.13 -9.02
CA GLN A 126 5.61 4.19 -9.38
C GLN A 126 5.01 3.90 -10.75
N SER A 127 3.81 4.41 -10.97
CA SER A 127 3.09 4.21 -12.24
C SER A 127 3.74 4.95 -13.41
N ARG A 128 4.36 6.10 -13.12
CA ARG A 128 5.08 6.94 -14.06
C ARG A 128 5.80 8.03 -13.27
N ALA A 129 6.51 8.93 -13.95
CA ALA A 129 7.06 10.12 -13.28
C ALA A 129 5.93 10.94 -12.64
N PRO A 130 6.14 11.52 -11.46
CA PRO A 130 5.10 12.30 -10.81
C PRO A 130 4.72 13.54 -11.65
N PRO A 131 3.47 14.02 -11.51
CA PRO A 131 3.05 15.24 -12.20
C PRO A 131 3.96 16.42 -11.86
N ALA A 132 4.25 17.25 -12.87
CA ALA A 132 5.04 18.46 -12.67
C ALA A 132 4.34 19.40 -11.68
N ALA A 133 5.12 20.09 -10.84
CA ALA A 133 4.63 21.03 -9.83
C ALA A 133 3.76 20.39 -8.74
N LEU A 134 3.68 19.07 -8.67
CA LEU A 134 3.03 18.40 -7.54
C LEU A 134 3.85 18.61 -6.26
N TRP A 135 3.18 19.05 -5.19
CA TRP A 135 3.81 19.03 -3.87
C TRP A 135 3.91 17.57 -3.41
N LEU A 136 5.14 17.06 -3.40
CA LEU A 136 5.42 15.66 -3.11
C LEU A 136 6.38 15.58 -1.91
N PRO A 137 5.85 15.48 -0.69
CA PRO A 137 6.69 15.34 0.51
C PRO A 137 7.54 14.08 0.46
N ASP A 138 8.72 14.13 1.08
CA ASP A 138 9.54 12.93 1.27
C ASP A 138 8.74 11.86 1.99
N GLN A 139 9.05 10.58 1.75
CA GLN A 139 8.36 9.50 2.43
C GLN A 139 8.68 9.43 3.92
N GLY A 140 9.80 10.01 4.33
CA GLY A 140 10.10 10.23 5.73
C GLY A 140 10.52 8.97 6.50
N VAL A 141 10.75 7.86 5.82
CA VAL A 141 11.21 6.62 6.45
C VAL A 141 12.72 6.61 6.44
N ALA A 142 13.31 6.62 7.63
CA ALA A 142 14.77 6.56 7.77
C ALA A 142 15.29 5.20 7.34
N SER A 143 16.52 5.18 6.82
CA SER A 143 17.23 3.93 6.56
C SER A 143 17.36 3.12 7.85
N TYR A 144 17.21 1.81 7.74
CA TYR A 144 17.33 0.95 8.90
C TYR A 144 18.77 0.99 9.45
N ARG A 145 18.89 1.18 10.75
CA ARG A 145 20.20 1.27 11.44
C ARG A 145 20.35 0.26 12.58
N GLY A 146 19.46 -0.71 12.67
CA GLY A 146 19.44 -1.64 13.80
C GLY A 146 18.99 -0.95 15.09
N ARG A 147 19.71 -1.21 16.17
CA ARG A 147 19.34 -0.70 17.51
C ARG A 147 19.90 0.68 17.81
N GLY A 148 20.69 1.19 16.92
CA GLY A 148 21.39 2.47 17.09
C GLY A 148 20.63 3.70 16.65
#